data_04b3678cc922d17559a82c6e2a192ecc
#
_entry.id   04b3678cc922d17559a82c6e2a192ecc
#
_cell.length_a   1.000
_cell.length_b   1.000
_cell.length_c   1.000
_cell.angle_alpha   90.00
_cell.angle_beta   90.00
_cell.angle_gamma   90.00
#
_symmetry.space_group_name_H-M   'P 1'
#
loop_
_entity.id
_entity.type
_entity.pdbx_description
1 polymer ?
#
loop_
_entity_poly.entity_id
_entity_poly.type
_entity_poly.pdbx_seq_one_letter_code
_entity_poly.pdbx_strand_id
1 'polypeptide(L)'
;MARILIVDDSPTETFRFKEILTKHGYEVLDASTGADGVTLAESALPDLILIDVVMPGVNGFQATRQITRAEKTKHIPIIIVSTKDQATDRVWGKRQGARDYLTKPVEEEALIEVIKQYLNAG
;
A
#
# COMPACT_ATOMS: atom_id res chain seq x y z
N MET A 1 15.05 5.74 9.13
CA MET A 1 14.63 4.56 8.35
C MET A 1 13.14 4.65 8.07
N ALA A 2 12.78 4.55 6.82
CA ALA A 2 11.36 4.67 6.45
C ALA A 2 10.58 3.42 6.84
N ARG A 3 9.34 3.63 7.27
CA ARG A 3 8.41 2.56 7.63
C ARG A 3 7.36 2.40 6.55
N ILE A 4 7.13 1.16 6.12
CA ILE A 4 6.16 0.84 5.09
C ILE A 4 5.12 -0.11 5.66
N LEU A 5 3.85 0.24 5.49
CA LEU A 5 2.74 -0.62 5.88
C LEU A 5 2.26 -1.42 4.68
N ILE A 6 2.19 -2.74 4.83
CA ILE A 6 1.63 -3.64 3.83
C ILE A 6 0.24 -4.06 4.28
N VAL A 7 -0.76 -3.85 3.44
CA VAL A 7 -2.14 -4.28 3.70
C VAL A 7 -2.53 -5.29 2.63
N ASP A 8 -2.53 -6.57 3.00
CA ASP A 8 -2.79 -7.67 2.08
C ASP A 8 -3.23 -8.89 2.90
N ASP A 9 -4.27 -9.58 2.45
CA ASP A 9 -4.77 -10.76 3.16
C ASP A 9 -4.03 -12.05 2.79
N SER A 10 -3.08 -12.00 1.85
CA SER A 10 -2.27 -13.15 1.46
C SER A 10 -1.00 -13.21 2.30
N PRO A 11 -0.83 -14.24 3.16
CA PRO A 11 0.40 -14.38 3.93
C PRO A 11 1.64 -14.54 3.05
N THR A 12 1.50 -15.22 1.93
CA THR A 12 2.61 -15.44 1.00
C THR A 12 3.10 -14.13 0.39
N GLU A 13 2.17 -13.27 -0.05
CA GLU A 13 2.53 -11.98 -0.62
C GLU A 13 3.12 -11.05 0.43
N THR A 14 2.53 -11.02 1.62
CA THR A 14 3.05 -10.22 2.72
C THR A 14 4.47 -10.63 3.07
N PHE A 15 4.72 -11.93 3.16
CA PHE A 15 6.06 -12.44 3.46
C PHE A 15 7.07 -12.01 2.40
N ARG A 16 6.70 -12.15 1.12
CA ARG A 16 7.58 -11.78 0.01
C ARG A 16 7.93 -10.30 0.05
N PHE A 17 6.93 -9.44 0.23
CA PHE A 17 7.18 -8.00 0.29
C PHE A 17 8.00 -7.62 1.53
N LYS A 18 7.75 -8.25 2.66
CA LYS A 18 8.55 -8.01 3.87
C LYS A 18 10.03 -8.34 3.64
N GLU A 19 10.30 -9.47 2.99
CA GLU A 19 11.69 -9.83 2.69
C GLU A 19 12.36 -8.80 1.79
N ILE A 20 11.69 -8.41 0.71
CA ILE A 20 12.21 -7.42 -0.22
C ILE A 20 12.50 -6.09 0.48
N LEU A 21 11.51 -5.59 1.22
CA LEU A 21 11.61 -4.29 1.84
C LEU A 21 12.67 -4.28 2.95
N THR A 22 12.72 -5.32 3.75
CA THR A 22 13.72 -5.43 4.81
C THR A 22 15.13 -5.47 4.22
N LYS A 23 15.31 -6.21 3.14
CA LYS A 23 16.60 -6.29 2.44
C LYS A 23 17.06 -4.90 1.97
N HIS A 24 16.14 -4.03 1.61
CA HIS A 24 16.44 -2.67 1.15
C HIS A 24 16.46 -1.64 2.28
N GLY A 25 16.43 -2.07 3.53
CA GLY A 25 16.60 -1.19 4.68
C GLY A 25 15.34 -0.54 5.21
N TYR A 26 14.18 -0.98 4.78
CA TYR A 26 12.91 -0.43 5.27
C TYR A 26 12.40 -1.21 6.48
N GLU A 27 11.76 -0.50 7.40
CA GLU A 27 11.01 -1.10 8.48
C GLU A 27 9.60 -1.42 7.96
N VAL A 28 9.05 -2.57 8.33
CA VAL A 28 7.79 -3.05 7.77
C VAL A 28 6.76 -3.34 8.85
N LEU A 29 5.55 -2.83 8.62
CA LEU A 29 4.36 -3.18 9.37
C LEU A 29 3.40 -3.89 8.42
N ASP A 30 2.52 -4.73 8.93
CA ASP A 30 1.53 -5.37 8.07
C ASP A 30 0.17 -5.47 8.75
N ALA A 31 -0.87 -5.51 7.92
CA ALA A 31 -2.24 -5.73 8.31
C ALA A 31 -2.87 -6.65 7.28
N SER A 32 -3.73 -7.56 7.73
CA SER A 32 -4.35 -8.55 6.84
C SER A 32 -5.76 -8.18 6.39
N THR A 33 -6.30 -7.06 6.86
CA THR A 33 -7.62 -6.57 6.45
C THR A 33 -7.55 -5.08 6.18
N GLY A 34 -8.49 -4.58 5.37
CA GLY A 34 -8.59 -3.15 5.11
C GLY A 34 -8.85 -2.35 6.37
N ALA A 35 -9.73 -2.86 7.24
CA ALA A 35 -10.06 -2.18 8.49
C ALA A 35 -8.84 -2.05 9.41
N ASP A 36 -8.08 -3.13 9.57
CA ASP A 36 -6.85 -3.11 10.37
C ASP A 36 -5.80 -2.21 9.73
N GLY A 37 -5.76 -2.17 8.40
CA GLY A 37 -4.88 -1.27 7.68
C GLY A 37 -5.15 0.19 8.00
N VAL A 38 -6.42 0.57 8.00
CA VAL A 38 -6.82 1.94 8.35
C VAL A 38 -6.41 2.26 9.79
N THR A 39 -6.73 1.36 10.72
CA THR A 39 -6.39 1.55 12.13
C THR A 39 -4.88 1.70 12.33
N LEU A 40 -4.11 0.84 11.69
CA LEU A 40 -2.66 0.86 11.83
C LEU A 40 -2.04 2.08 11.17
N ALA A 41 -2.60 2.54 10.05
CA ALA A 41 -2.15 3.78 9.42
C ALA A 41 -2.31 4.97 10.36
N GLU A 42 -3.42 5.02 11.08
CA GLU A 42 -3.67 6.11 12.02
C GLU A 42 -2.77 6.05 13.24
N SER A 43 -2.52 4.85 13.77
CA SER A 43 -1.75 4.69 15.00
C SER A 43 -0.24 4.74 14.77
N ALA A 44 0.25 4.18 13.67
CA ALA A 44 1.68 4.06 13.42
C ALA A 44 2.22 5.15 12.49
N LEU A 45 1.37 5.79 11.70
CA LEU A 45 1.75 6.84 10.74
C LEU A 45 2.94 6.41 9.87
N PRO A 46 2.78 5.34 9.07
CA PRO A 46 3.87 4.90 8.20
C PRO A 46 4.21 5.95 7.15
N ASP A 47 5.36 5.81 6.55
CA ASP A 47 5.81 6.75 5.52
C ASP A 47 5.21 6.45 4.15
N LEU A 48 4.76 5.21 3.94
CA LEU A 48 4.17 4.77 2.68
C LEU A 48 3.33 3.51 2.94
N ILE A 49 2.27 3.32 2.16
CA ILE A 49 1.40 2.16 2.28
C ILE A 49 1.31 1.42 0.95
N LEU A 50 1.52 0.10 0.98
CA LEU A 50 1.22 -0.81 -0.13
C LEU A 50 -0.06 -1.54 0.22
N ILE A 51 -1.06 -1.48 -0.64
CA ILE A 51 -2.37 -2.05 -0.32
C ILE A 51 -2.94 -2.84 -1.50
N ASP A 52 -3.41 -4.06 -1.24
CA ASP A 52 -4.18 -4.84 -2.20
C ASP A 52 -5.64 -4.40 -2.14
N VAL A 53 -6.33 -4.46 -3.26
CA VAL A 53 -7.75 -4.08 -3.31
C VAL A 53 -8.67 -5.28 -3.18
N VAL A 54 -8.19 -6.49 -3.43
CA VAL A 54 -9.01 -7.71 -3.36
C VAL A 54 -8.89 -8.30 -1.97
N MET A 55 -9.77 -7.85 -1.06
CA MET A 55 -9.80 -8.34 0.32
C MET A 55 -11.26 -8.43 0.79
N PRO A 56 -11.58 -9.38 1.69
CA PRO A 56 -12.92 -9.44 2.26
C PRO A 56 -13.19 -8.24 3.19
N GLY A 57 -14.47 -7.88 3.34
CA GLY A 57 -14.86 -6.75 4.17
C GLY A 57 -14.50 -5.42 3.53
N VAL A 58 -13.80 -4.55 4.26
CA VAL A 58 -13.32 -3.29 3.72
C VAL A 58 -12.21 -3.59 2.72
N ASN A 59 -12.49 -3.39 1.43
CA ASN A 59 -11.50 -3.64 0.40
C ASN A 59 -10.48 -2.51 0.31
N GLY A 60 -9.43 -2.71 -0.51
CA GLY A 60 -8.34 -1.75 -0.60
C GLY A 60 -8.75 -0.40 -1.17
N PHE A 61 -9.75 -0.34 -2.04
CA PHE A 61 -10.25 0.95 -2.53
C PHE A 61 -10.91 1.74 -1.41
N GLN A 62 -11.74 1.09 -0.60
CA GLN A 62 -12.41 1.73 0.53
C GLN A 62 -11.40 2.18 1.58
N ALA A 63 -10.42 1.33 1.90
CA ALA A 63 -9.37 1.68 2.85
C ALA A 63 -8.54 2.86 2.36
N THR A 64 -8.18 2.87 1.08
CA THR A 64 -7.45 3.98 0.47
C THR A 64 -8.22 5.28 0.63
N ARG A 65 -9.51 5.26 0.33
CA ARG A 65 -10.37 6.43 0.48
C ARG A 65 -10.40 6.94 1.92
N GLN A 66 -10.56 6.04 2.88
CA GLN A 66 -10.59 6.43 4.29
C GLN A 66 -9.28 7.07 4.72
N ILE A 67 -8.15 6.47 4.35
CA ILE A 67 -6.83 6.99 4.72
C ILE A 67 -6.55 8.34 4.06
N THR A 68 -6.87 8.49 2.78
CA THR A 68 -6.55 9.71 2.04
C THR A 68 -7.47 10.88 2.40
N ARG A 69 -8.59 10.62 3.03
CA ARG A 69 -9.54 11.67 3.47
C ARG A 69 -9.40 12.05 4.92
N ALA A 70 -8.68 11.27 5.73
CA ALA A 70 -8.49 11.57 7.14
C ALA A 70 -7.33 12.56 7.32
N GLU A 71 -7.53 13.57 8.17
CA GLU A 71 -6.52 14.60 8.40
C GLU A 71 -5.17 14.03 8.83
N LYS A 72 -5.18 13.01 9.69
CA LYS A 72 -3.95 12.44 10.22
C LYS A 72 -3.14 11.67 9.19
N THR A 73 -3.80 11.12 8.15
CA THR A 73 -3.17 10.16 7.25
C THR A 73 -3.20 10.57 5.79
N LYS A 74 -3.87 11.67 5.45
CA LYS A 74 -4.03 12.08 4.05
C LYS A 74 -2.71 12.35 3.32
N HIS A 75 -1.66 12.65 4.05
CA HIS A 75 -0.34 12.93 3.48
C HIS A 75 0.45 11.67 3.11
N ILE A 76 0.02 10.50 3.61
CA ILE A 76 0.76 9.25 3.40
C ILE A 76 0.52 8.74 1.98
N PRO A 77 1.58 8.55 1.16
CA PRO A 77 1.37 8.00 -0.17
C PRO A 77 0.94 6.55 -0.12
N ILE A 78 -0.07 6.23 -0.91
CA ILE A 78 -0.61 4.87 -1.03
C ILE A 78 -0.36 4.38 -2.44
N ILE A 79 0.20 3.17 -2.54
CA ILE A 79 0.41 2.48 -3.81
C ILE A 79 -0.42 1.22 -3.77
N ILE A 80 -1.33 1.07 -4.74
CA ILE A 80 -2.12 -0.16 -4.86
C ILE A 80 -1.29 -1.21 -5.58
N VAL A 81 -1.28 -2.43 -5.04
CA VAL A 81 -0.55 -3.57 -5.61
C VAL A 81 -1.54 -4.73 -5.69
N SER A 82 -2.02 -5.06 -6.89
CA SER A 82 -3.12 -6.01 -7.03
C SER A 82 -3.05 -6.78 -8.34
N THR A 83 -3.77 -7.91 -8.40
CA THR A 83 -3.97 -8.65 -9.63
C THR A 83 -5.02 -8.02 -10.53
N LYS A 84 -5.85 -7.10 -10.01
CA LYS A 84 -6.82 -6.37 -10.83
C LYS A 84 -6.07 -5.36 -11.69
N ASP A 85 -6.08 -5.56 -13.00
CA ASP A 85 -5.22 -4.78 -13.90
C ASP A 85 -5.96 -4.06 -15.03
N GLN A 86 -7.29 -3.99 -14.96
CA GLN A 86 -8.05 -3.28 -15.99
C GLN A 86 -7.86 -1.76 -15.84
N ALA A 87 -8.00 -1.06 -16.95
CA ALA A 87 -7.86 0.41 -16.95
C ALA A 87 -8.83 1.06 -15.97
N THR A 88 -10.05 0.52 -15.85
CA THR A 88 -11.04 1.04 -14.90
C THR A 88 -10.58 0.86 -13.45
N ASP A 89 -9.90 -0.23 -13.12
CA ASP A 89 -9.37 -0.44 -11.77
C ASP A 89 -8.33 0.62 -11.43
N ARG A 90 -7.43 0.91 -12.36
CA ARG A 90 -6.39 1.91 -12.16
C ARG A 90 -6.95 3.31 -11.98
N VAL A 91 -7.93 3.66 -12.80
CA VAL A 91 -8.61 4.96 -12.69
C VAL A 91 -9.33 5.07 -11.35
N TRP A 92 -10.03 4.00 -10.96
CA TRP A 92 -10.78 3.98 -9.70
C TRP A 92 -9.85 4.12 -8.50
N GLY A 93 -8.71 3.41 -8.52
CA GLY A 93 -7.72 3.51 -7.44
C GLY A 93 -7.19 4.92 -7.27
N LYS A 94 -6.87 5.58 -8.38
CA LYS A 94 -6.37 6.96 -8.32
C LYS A 94 -7.44 7.92 -7.82
N ARG A 95 -8.70 7.70 -8.19
CA ARG A 95 -9.82 8.49 -7.68
C ARG A 95 -10.00 8.35 -6.17
N GLN A 96 -9.67 7.19 -5.62
CA GLN A 96 -9.72 7.00 -4.17
C GLN A 96 -8.53 7.64 -3.45
N GLY A 97 -7.55 8.11 -4.19
CA GLY A 97 -6.40 8.82 -3.65
C GLY A 97 -5.07 8.10 -3.74
N ALA A 98 -5.03 6.91 -4.35
CA ALA A 98 -3.75 6.21 -4.53
C ALA A 98 -2.85 7.00 -5.48
N ARG A 99 -1.56 7.03 -5.15
CA ARG A 99 -0.55 7.73 -5.95
C ARG A 99 -0.10 6.91 -7.14
N ASP A 100 -0.12 5.58 -7.02
CA ASP A 100 0.28 4.71 -8.11
C ASP A 100 -0.42 3.35 -7.99
N TYR A 101 -0.28 2.53 -9.02
CA TYR A 101 -0.94 1.24 -9.12
C TYR A 101 0.00 0.25 -9.80
N LEU A 102 0.37 -0.81 -9.09
CA LEU A 102 1.23 -1.87 -9.63
C LEU A 102 0.42 -3.16 -9.77
N THR A 103 0.62 -3.85 -10.87
CA THR A 103 -0.07 -5.13 -11.14
C THR A 103 0.83 -6.29 -10.71
N LYS A 104 0.26 -7.23 -9.95
CA LYS A 104 0.98 -8.45 -9.56
C LYS A 104 1.07 -9.41 -10.74
N PRO A 105 2.16 -10.16 -10.86
CA PRO A 105 3.31 -10.20 -9.97
C PRO A 105 4.22 -8.99 -10.19
N VAL A 106 4.70 -8.40 -9.09
CA VAL A 106 5.53 -7.21 -9.13
C VAL A 106 7.00 -7.62 -8.98
N GLU A 107 7.82 -7.18 -9.92
CA GLU A 107 9.27 -7.40 -9.85
C GLU A 107 9.86 -6.58 -8.72
N GLU A 108 10.88 -7.12 -8.07
CA GLU A 108 11.53 -6.44 -6.94
C GLU A 108 12.02 -5.04 -7.33
N GLU A 109 12.71 -4.93 -8.48
CA GLU A 109 13.25 -3.65 -8.92
C GLU A 109 12.16 -2.61 -9.16
N ALA A 110 11.04 -3.02 -9.77
CA ALA A 110 9.92 -2.12 -10.04
C ALA A 110 9.30 -1.64 -8.74
N LEU A 111 9.14 -2.53 -7.77
CA LEU A 111 8.58 -2.18 -6.47
C LEU A 111 9.45 -1.15 -5.75
N ILE A 112 10.74 -1.40 -5.67
CA ILE A 112 11.68 -0.52 -4.96
C ILE A 112 11.76 0.85 -5.66
N GLU A 113 11.77 0.86 -6.99
CA GLU A 113 11.81 2.11 -7.75
C GLU A 113 10.61 3.00 -7.45
N VAL A 114 9.41 2.42 -7.44
CA VAL A 114 8.18 3.16 -7.14
C VAL A 114 8.22 3.67 -5.70
N ILE A 115 8.64 2.83 -4.75
CA ILE A 115 8.73 3.25 -3.35
C ILE A 115 9.67 4.44 -3.20
N LYS A 116 10.85 4.37 -3.80
CA LYS A 116 11.82 5.48 -3.73
C LYS A 116 11.27 6.75 -4.35
N GLN A 117 10.54 6.62 -5.45
CA GLN A 117 9.92 7.77 -6.12
C GLN A 117 9.01 8.54 -5.18
N TYR A 118 8.15 7.84 -4.44
CA TYR A 118 7.16 8.50 -3.58
C TYR A 118 7.69 8.87 -2.21
N LEU A 119 8.68 8.15 -1.69
CA LEU A 119 9.32 8.55 -0.43
C LEU A 119 10.19 9.79 -0.61
N ASN A 120 10.81 9.95 -1.77
CA ASN A 120 11.71 11.07 -2.03
C ASN A 120 11.01 12.28 -2.64
N ALA A 121 9.73 12.17 -2.96
CA ALA A 121 8.99 13.25 -3.58
C ALA A 121 8.58 14.36 -2.59
N GLY A 122 8.97 14.19 -1.35
CA GLY A 122 8.75 15.19 -0.33
C GLY A 122 7.37 15.25 0.19
#